data_ba34a23ab99cc1b9188bbe784aa0cc42
#
_entry.id   ba34a23ab99cc1b9188bbe784aa0cc42
#
_cell.length_a   1.000
_cell.length_b   1.000
_cell.length_c   1.000
_cell.angle_alpha   90.00
_cell.angle_beta   90.00
_cell.angle_gamma   90.00
#
_symmetry.space_group_name_H-M   'P 1'
#
loop_
_entity.id
_entity.type
_entity.pdbx_description
1 polymer ?
#
loop_
_entity_poly.entity_id
_entity_poly.type
_entity_poly.pdbx_seq_one_letter_code
_entity_poly.pdbx_strand_id
1 'polypeptide(L)'
;MGLRALEIEDMYIRLDQELARLLNALDEAVGKGRYTLFLTADHGAVDVPQYLKDLKGSGGYLDVRPLRERINAGLKQRESDSVLFMGDGEIFLEREQGGRVRLKDMMDAFAIARDTLLADTSVASVSCEPLSDLFGGDPGIIPARQRNGYMPQRSGDIQYTLKPGYFEAEGAYVGKGTTHGSGWTYDTHVPVLLYGQGIAQGEVLRRTAVADIVPTICMVVGCALPDAAVGDPVPEALQP
;
A
#
# COMPACT_ATOMS: atom_id res chain seq x y z
N MET A 1 3.71 3.79 -19.97
CA MET A 1 4.24 2.41 -19.93
C MET A 1 3.38 1.65 -18.94
N GLY A 2 2.91 0.45 -19.23
CA GLY A 2 2.07 -0.35 -18.31
C GLY A 2 2.82 -1.60 -17.88
N LEU A 3 2.33 -2.29 -16.85
CA LEU A 3 2.95 -3.50 -16.28
C LEU A 3 3.17 -4.63 -17.29
N ARG A 4 2.42 -4.63 -18.38
CA ARG A 4 2.47 -5.65 -19.46
C ARG A 4 3.20 -5.15 -20.71
N ALA A 5 4.01 -4.11 -20.60
CA ALA A 5 4.80 -3.59 -21.70
C ALA A 5 6.02 -4.49 -21.96
N LEU A 6 6.43 -4.61 -23.22
CA LEU A 6 7.62 -5.40 -23.61
C LEU A 6 8.89 -4.91 -22.89
N GLU A 7 8.97 -3.62 -22.59
CA GLU A 7 10.09 -3.04 -21.85
C GLU A 7 10.17 -3.57 -20.40
N ILE A 8 9.04 -3.89 -19.80
CA ILE A 8 9.00 -4.50 -18.45
C ILE A 8 9.46 -5.96 -18.53
N GLU A 9 9.03 -6.69 -19.55
CA GLU A 9 9.51 -8.06 -19.81
C GLU A 9 11.02 -8.09 -20.01
N ASP A 10 11.58 -7.20 -20.86
CA ASP A 10 13.02 -7.05 -21.06
C ASP A 10 13.77 -6.70 -19.74
N MET A 11 13.18 -5.85 -18.92
CA MET A 11 13.74 -5.53 -17.60
C MET A 11 13.83 -6.76 -16.69
N TYR A 12 12.82 -7.63 -16.65
CA TYR A 12 12.87 -8.85 -15.84
C TYR A 12 13.91 -9.84 -16.37
N ILE A 13 14.05 -9.97 -17.68
CA ILE A 13 15.10 -10.80 -18.29
C ILE A 13 16.49 -10.27 -17.91
N ARG A 14 16.70 -8.96 -17.94
CA ARG A 14 17.96 -8.35 -17.50
C ARG A 14 18.20 -8.50 -16.01
N LEU A 15 17.17 -8.35 -15.19
CA LEU A 15 17.26 -8.58 -13.74
C LEU A 15 17.71 -10.00 -13.44
N ASP A 16 17.16 -11.00 -14.13
CA ASP A 16 17.58 -12.40 -13.99
C ASP A 16 19.09 -12.58 -14.29
N GLN A 17 19.58 -11.95 -15.36
CA GLN A 17 21.01 -11.97 -15.69
C GLN A 17 21.89 -11.29 -14.62
N GLU A 18 21.43 -10.17 -14.06
CA GLU A 18 22.17 -9.49 -12.99
C GLU A 18 22.15 -10.30 -11.67
N LEU A 19 21.04 -10.96 -11.36
CA LEU A 19 20.96 -11.89 -10.22
C LEU A 19 21.94 -13.07 -10.42
N ALA A 20 22.03 -13.62 -11.63
CA ALA A 20 23.02 -14.67 -11.92
C ALA A 20 24.46 -14.17 -11.70
N ARG A 21 24.80 -12.95 -12.13
CA ARG A 21 26.10 -12.34 -11.89
C ARG A 21 26.37 -12.13 -10.39
N LEU A 22 25.37 -11.63 -9.65
CA LEU A 22 25.48 -11.47 -8.18
C LEU A 22 25.75 -12.80 -7.50
N LEU A 23 24.99 -13.85 -7.83
CA LEU A 23 25.17 -15.18 -7.24
C LEU A 23 26.53 -15.76 -7.54
N ASN A 24 27.03 -15.63 -8.77
CA ASN A 24 28.38 -16.07 -9.13
C ASN A 24 29.46 -15.32 -8.33
N ALA A 25 29.34 -14.00 -8.19
CA ALA A 25 30.28 -13.22 -7.41
C ALA A 25 30.26 -13.60 -5.91
N LEU A 26 29.09 -13.89 -5.35
CA LEU A 26 28.95 -14.38 -3.97
C LEU A 26 29.55 -15.80 -3.82
N ASP A 27 29.31 -16.68 -4.78
CA ASP A 27 29.89 -18.02 -4.78
C ASP A 27 31.44 -17.98 -4.79
N GLU A 28 32.02 -17.07 -5.59
CA GLU A 28 33.48 -16.86 -5.63
C GLU A 28 34.04 -16.23 -4.37
N ALA A 29 33.33 -15.21 -3.81
CA ALA A 29 33.87 -14.44 -2.68
C ALA A 29 33.66 -15.13 -1.32
N VAL A 30 32.52 -15.77 -1.13
CA VAL A 30 32.08 -16.33 0.16
C VAL A 30 32.12 -17.86 0.15
N GLY A 31 31.91 -18.46 -1.00
CA GLY A 31 31.76 -19.89 -1.22
C GLY A 31 30.31 -20.31 -1.42
N LYS A 32 30.11 -21.22 -2.36
CA LYS A 32 28.80 -21.71 -2.74
C LYS A 32 28.04 -22.28 -1.55
N GLY A 33 26.79 -21.82 -1.35
CA GLY A 33 25.93 -22.26 -0.25
C GLY A 33 26.34 -21.76 1.15
N ARG A 34 27.23 -20.78 1.26
CA ARG A 34 27.69 -20.21 2.53
C ARG A 34 27.12 -18.83 2.84
N TYR A 35 26.09 -18.45 2.16
CA TYR A 35 25.35 -17.20 2.37
C TYR A 35 23.86 -17.47 2.28
N THR A 36 23.08 -16.57 2.83
CA THR A 36 21.63 -16.55 2.72
C THR A 36 21.20 -15.27 2.01
N LEU A 37 20.34 -15.37 1.05
CA LEU A 37 19.81 -14.27 0.26
C LEU A 37 18.29 -14.32 0.25
N PHE A 38 17.66 -13.15 0.24
CA PHE A 38 16.25 -13.03 -0.06
C PHE A 38 16.02 -12.00 -1.17
N LEU A 39 14.95 -12.21 -1.92
CA LEU A 39 14.43 -11.27 -2.91
C LEU A 39 12.94 -11.07 -2.66
N THR A 40 12.53 -9.83 -2.58
CA THR A 40 11.13 -9.43 -2.46
C THR A 40 10.89 -8.12 -3.21
N ALA A 41 9.67 -7.61 -3.16
CA ALA A 41 9.33 -6.27 -3.61
C ALA A 41 8.62 -5.52 -2.48
N ASP A 42 8.69 -4.20 -2.50
CA ASP A 42 8.00 -3.31 -1.57
C ASP A 42 6.49 -3.25 -1.86
N HIS A 43 6.10 -3.32 -3.13
CA HIS A 43 4.71 -3.32 -3.60
C HIS A 43 4.62 -3.87 -5.02
N GLY A 44 3.39 -4.18 -5.45
CA GLY A 44 3.03 -4.37 -6.84
C GLY A 44 2.55 -3.07 -7.48
N ALA A 45 1.67 -3.15 -8.47
CA ALA A 45 1.05 -1.97 -9.08
C ALA A 45 -0.26 -2.33 -9.80
N VAL A 46 -1.13 -1.33 -9.98
CA VAL A 46 -2.39 -1.48 -10.71
C VAL A 46 -2.14 -1.54 -12.24
N ASP A 47 -2.90 -2.33 -12.96
CA ASP A 47 -2.89 -2.29 -14.43
C ASP A 47 -3.36 -0.90 -14.94
N VAL A 48 -2.83 -0.47 -16.08
CA VAL A 48 -3.28 0.77 -16.74
C VAL A 48 -4.80 0.72 -16.96
N PRO A 49 -5.58 1.70 -16.49
CA PRO A 49 -7.04 1.67 -16.60
C PRO A 49 -7.58 1.48 -18.02
N GLN A 50 -6.88 1.99 -19.04
CA GLN A 50 -7.29 1.74 -20.42
C GLN A 50 -7.17 0.28 -20.78
N TYR A 51 -6.10 -0.41 -20.37
CA TYR A 51 -5.96 -1.85 -20.58
C TYR A 51 -7.10 -2.64 -19.90
N LEU A 52 -7.46 -2.27 -18.67
CA LEU A 52 -8.60 -2.90 -17.99
C LEU A 52 -9.92 -2.69 -18.77
N LYS A 53 -10.16 -1.49 -19.29
CA LYS A 53 -11.34 -1.18 -20.14
C LYS A 53 -11.35 -1.97 -21.44
N ASP A 54 -10.21 -2.14 -22.08
CA ASP A 54 -10.08 -2.93 -23.31
C ASP A 54 -10.43 -4.41 -23.06
N LEU A 55 -10.16 -4.91 -21.85
CA LEU A 55 -10.60 -6.22 -21.37
C LEU A 55 -12.04 -6.24 -20.83
N LYS A 56 -12.81 -5.16 -21.00
CA LYS A 56 -14.17 -4.98 -20.45
C LYS A 56 -14.22 -5.04 -18.91
N GLY A 57 -13.10 -4.77 -18.23
CA GLY A 57 -13.00 -4.61 -16.80
C GLY A 57 -13.28 -3.17 -16.37
N SER A 58 -13.31 -2.97 -15.05
CA SER A 58 -13.49 -1.67 -14.42
C SER A 58 -12.13 -1.04 -14.10
N GLY A 59 -11.98 0.24 -14.36
CA GLY A 59 -10.79 1.01 -14.01
C GLY A 59 -10.88 2.45 -14.48
N GLY A 60 -10.12 3.32 -13.83
CA GLY A 60 -10.15 4.73 -14.14
C GLY A 60 -9.19 5.57 -13.30
N TYR A 61 -9.32 6.87 -13.49
CA TYR A 61 -8.54 7.89 -12.81
C TYR A 61 -9.49 8.77 -12.01
N LEU A 62 -9.14 9.08 -10.78
CA LEU A 62 -9.85 10.04 -9.94
C LEU A 62 -9.04 11.34 -9.86
N ASP A 63 -9.61 12.44 -10.30
CA ASP A 63 -9.08 13.77 -9.98
C ASP A 63 -9.71 14.24 -8.66
N VAL A 64 -8.90 14.33 -7.63
CA VAL A 64 -9.36 14.69 -6.28
C VAL A 64 -9.67 16.17 -6.10
N ARG A 65 -9.20 17.04 -6.98
CA ARG A 65 -9.35 18.50 -6.87
C ARG A 65 -10.82 18.95 -6.83
N PRO A 66 -11.71 18.50 -7.75
CA PRO A 66 -13.11 18.87 -7.68
C PRO A 66 -13.81 18.33 -6.42
N LEU A 67 -13.36 17.20 -5.89
CA LEU A 67 -13.91 16.63 -4.66
C LEU A 67 -13.50 17.48 -3.45
N ARG A 68 -12.22 17.85 -3.36
CA ARG A 68 -11.72 18.75 -2.32
C ARG A 68 -12.45 20.10 -2.31
N GLU A 69 -12.68 20.68 -3.48
CA GLU A 69 -13.42 21.93 -3.59
C GLU A 69 -14.86 21.79 -3.05
N ARG A 70 -15.56 20.69 -3.38
CA ARG A 70 -16.90 20.41 -2.87
C ARG A 70 -16.91 20.19 -1.37
N ILE A 71 -15.95 19.46 -0.83
CA ILE A 71 -15.81 19.25 0.60
C ILE A 71 -15.58 20.59 1.31
N ASN A 72 -14.66 21.40 0.83
CA ASN A 72 -14.39 22.73 1.40
C ASN A 72 -15.58 23.66 1.35
N ALA A 73 -16.36 23.64 0.26
CA ALA A 73 -17.58 24.41 0.17
C ALA A 73 -18.63 23.98 1.23
N GLY A 74 -18.75 22.68 1.48
CA GLY A 74 -19.63 22.14 2.51
C GLY A 74 -19.17 22.49 3.93
N LEU A 75 -17.87 22.41 4.20
CA LEU A 75 -17.27 22.78 5.51
C LEU A 75 -17.47 24.26 5.80
N LYS A 76 -17.27 25.13 4.82
CA LYS A 76 -17.50 26.57 4.94
C LYS A 76 -18.94 26.89 5.34
N GLN A 77 -19.93 26.15 4.83
CA GLN A 77 -21.33 26.33 5.20
C GLN A 77 -21.62 25.96 6.66
N ARG A 78 -20.78 25.13 7.26
CA ARG A 78 -20.91 24.70 8.66
C ARG A 78 -19.96 25.45 9.61
N GLU A 79 -19.24 26.45 9.10
CA GLU A 79 -18.22 27.20 9.86
C GLU A 79 -17.18 26.24 10.48
N SER A 80 -16.80 25.20 9.73
CA SER A 80 -15.82 24.19 10.12
C SER A 80 -14.48 24.40 9.39
N ASP A 81 -13.42 23.80 9.95
CA ASP A 81 -12.06 23.87 9.40
C ASP A 81 -12.01 23.28 7.96
N SER A 82 -11.14 23.85 7.14
CA SER A 82 -10.98 23.45 5.74
C SER A 82 -10.07 22.23 5.57
N VAL A 83 -10.13 21.62 4.38
CA VAL A 83 -9.17 20.58 3.99
C VAL A 83 -7.84 21.25 3.62
N LEU A 84 -6.79 20.90 4.38
CA LEU A 84 -5.42 21.33 4.12
C LEU A 84 -4.84 20.61 2.90
N PHE A 85 -4.97 19.27 2.89
CA PHE A 85 -4.48 18.40 1.82
C PHE A 85 -5.47 17.25 1.58
N MET A 86 -5.59 16.83 0.32
CA MET A 86 -6.32 15.63 -0.08
C MET A 86 -5.56 14.97 -1.22
N GLY A 87 -5.20 13.72 -1.04
CA GLY A 87 -4.47 12.89 -1.99
C GLY A 87 -3.94 11.62 -1.34
N ASP A 88 -3.51 10.66 -2.15
CA ASP A 88 -2.97 9.37 -1.71
C ASP A 88 -3.91 8.59 -0.77
N GLY A 89 -5.23 8.72 -0.97
CA GLY A 89 -6.22 8.06 -0.13
C GLY A 89 -6.46 8.72 1.23
N GLU A 90 -5.94 9.92 1.46
CA GLU A 90 -6.00 10.62 2.74
C GLU A 90 -6.51 12.06 2.61
N ILE A 91 -7.18 12.54 3.66
CA ILE A 91 -7.59 13.92 3.82
C ILE A 91 -7.05 14.43 5.15
N PHE A 92 -6.30 15.53 5.08
CA PHE A 92 -5.78 16.25 6.24
C PHE A 92 -6.59 17.52 6.42
N LEU A 93 -7.10 17.73 7.63
CA LEU A 93 -7.82 18.93 7.98
C LEU A 93 -6.87 20.02 8.47
N GLU A 94 -7.21 21.27 8.19
CA GLU A 94 -6.52 22.42 8.75
C GLU A 94 -6.68 22.42 10.28
N ARG A 95 -5.64 22.79 11.00
CA ARG A 95 -5.60 22.74 12.46
C ARG A 95 -5.27 24.12 13.02
N GLU A 96 -5.95 24.52 14.07
CA GLU A 96 -5.57 25.71 14.84
C GLU A 96 -4.18 25.54 15.48
N GLN A 97 -3.55 26.64 15.89
CA GLN A 97 -2.29 26.60 16.64
C GLN A 97 -2.48 25.75 17.91
N GLY A 98 -1.84 24.57 17.93
CA GLY A 98 -1.97 23.58 19.03
C GLY A 98 -2.28 22.16 18.58
N GLY A 99 -2.54 21.94 17.29
CA GLY A 99 -2.38 20.65 16.64
C GLY A 99 -3.56 19.68 16.71
N ARG A 100 -4.71 20.02 17.30
CA ARG A 100 -5.87 19.12 17.32
C ARG A 100 -7.04 19.71 16.53
N VAL A 101 -7.69 18.87 15.74
CA VAL A 101 -9.01 19.17 15.14
C VAL A 101 -10.07 19.01 16.24
N ARG A 102 -11.01 19.96 16.34
CA ARG A 102 -12.12 19.83 17.28
C ARG A 102 -13.02 18.66 16.87
N LEU A 103 -13.58 17.95 17.85
CA LEU A 103 -14.45 16.80 17.56
C LEU A 103 -15.62 17.16 16.64
N LYS A 104 -16.24 18.33 16.83
CA LYS A 104 -17.32 18.82 15.96
C LYS A 104 -16.85 18.94 14.51
N ASP A 105 -15.70 19.58 14.29
CA ASP A 105 -15.15 19.80 12.94
C ASP A 105 -14.76 18.48 12.29
N MET A 106 -14.21 17.56 13.05
CA MET A 106 -13.92 16.19 12.58
C MET A 106 -15.19 15.46 12.14
N MET A 107 -16.27 15.54 12.93
CA MET A 107 -17.55 14.91 12.59
C MET A 107 -18.19 15.56 11.36
N ASP A 108 -18.18 16.88 11.26
CA ASP A 108 -18.68 17.61 10.09
C ASP A 108 -17.88 17.29 8.84
N ALA A 109 -16.54 17.28 8.95
CA ALA A 109 -15.65 16.94 7.87
C ALA A 109 -15.85 15.51 7.39
N PHE A 110 -15.93 14.55 8.31
CA PHE A 110 -16.18 13.15 7.96
C PHE A 110 -17.52 12.96 7.27
N ALA A 111 -18.60 13.56 7.76
CA ALA A 111 -19.90 13.44 7.14
C ALA A 111 -19.91 14.01 5.71
N ILE A 112 -19.36 15.21 5.52
CA ILE A 112 -19.31 15.86 4.20
C ILE A 112 -18.39 15.10 3.24
N ALA A 113 -17.19 14.71 3.70
CA ALA A 113 -16.22 13.97 2.90
C ALA A 113 -16.80 12.62 2.47
N ARG A 114 -17.39 11.86 3.40
CA ARG A 114 -18.04 10.58 3.11
C ARG A 114 -19.13 10.72 2.06
N ASP A 115 -20.06 11.66 2.24
CA ASP A 115 -21.18 11.83 1.31
C ASP A 115 -20.68 12.32 -0.08
N THR A 116 -19.66 13.18 -0.11
CA THR A 116 -19.06 13.68 -1.35
C THR A 116 -18.30 12.58 -2.08
N LEU A 117 -17.48 11.81 -1.37
CA LEU A 117 -16.64 10.76 -1.93
C LEU A 117 -17.45 9.56 -2.39
N LEU A 118 -18.39 9.07 -1.58
CA LEU A 118 -19.22 7.91 -1.94
C LEU A 118 -20.20 8.20 -3.08
N ALA A 119 -20.45 9.48 -3.41
CA ALA A 119 -21.17 9.85 -4.62
C ALA A 119 -20.34 9.63 -5.90
N ASP A 120 -19.02 9.53 -5.79
CA ASP A 120 -18.16 9.17 -6.92
C ASP A 120 -18.08 7.64 -7.08
N THR A 121 -18.31 7.18 -8.30
CA THR A 121 -18.38 5.73 -8.61
C THR A 121 -17.05 5.00 -8.48
N SER A 122 -15.93 5.73 -8.43
CA SER A 122 -14.58 5.16 -8.25
C SER A 122 -14.23 4.87 -6.79
N VAL A 123 -14.92 5.48 -5.83
CA VAL A 123 -14.66 5.30 -4.40
C VAL A 123 -15.34 4.04 -3.87
N ALA A 124 -14.62 3.27 -3.08
CA ALA A 124 -15.09 2.04 -2.45
C ALA A 124 -15.53 2.26 -1.00
N SER A 125 -14.74 3.01 -0.21
CA SER A 125 -15.00 3.25 1.20
C SER A 125 -14.38 4.56 1.68
N VAL A 126 -14.91 5.07 2.78
CA VAL A 126 -14.39 6.24 3.50
C VAL A 126 -14.44 5.93 4.99
N SER A 127 -13.34 6.15 5.69
CA SER A 127 -13.18 5.90 7.13
C SER A 127 -12.54 7.09 7.85
N CYS A 128 -12.71 7.13 9.14
CA CYS A 128 -12.08 8.12 10.01
C CYS A 128 -11.68 7.42 11.31
N GLU A 129 -10.41 7.02 11.41
CA GLU A 129 -9.90 6.31 12.59
C GLU A 129 -10.05 7.10 13.89
N PRO A 130 -9.88 8.43 13.94
CA PRO A 130 -10.18 9.21 15.14
C PRO A 130 -11.62 9.10 15.65
N LEU A 131 -12.55 8.69 14.79
CA LEU A 131 -13.97 8.50 15.13
C LEU A 131 -14.40 7.02 15.16
N SER A 132 -13.48 6.08 14.99
CA SER A 132 -13.79 4.63 14.89
C SER A 132 -14.54 4.10 16.12
N ASP A 133 -14.21 4.60 17.31
CA ASP A 133 -14.89 4.22 18.56
C ASP A 133 -16.36 4.68 18.59
N LEU A 134 -16.72 5.72 17.84
CA LEU A 134 -18.08 6.25 17.78
C LEU A 134 -18.96 5.58 16.74
N PHE A 135 -18.37 5.17 15.60
CA PHE A 135 -19.10 4.67 14.44
C PHE A 135 -18.87 3.19 14.13
N GLY A 136 -17.98 2.55 14.88
CA GLY A 136 -17.51 1.19 14.57
C GLY A 136 -16.56 1.18 13.36
N GLY A 137 -15.64 0.20 13.32
CA GLY A 137 -14.73 0.02 12.18
C GLY A 137 -15.38 -0.84 11.10
N ASP A 138 -15.09 -0.58 9.84
CA ASP A 138 -15.43 -1.48 8.74
C ASP A 138 -14.65 -2.81 8.89
N PRO A 139 -15.32 -3.98 8.91
CA PRO A 139 -14.67 -5.28 9.11
C PRO A 139 -13.88 -5.78 7.88
N GLY A 140 -13.90 -5.08 6.76
CA GLY A 140 -13.24 -5.51 5.52
C GLY A 140 -11.71 -5.62 5.64
N ILE A 141 -11.08 -6.40 4.73
CA ILE A 141 -9.62 -6.58 4.70
C ILE A 141 -8.88 -5.28 4.35
N ILE A 142 -9.44 -4.44 3.49
CA ILE A 142 -8.82 -3.17 3.11
C ILE A 142 -8.87 -2.17 4.27
N PRO A 143 -10.00 -1.96 4.94
CA PRO A 143 -10.05 -1.16 6.17
C PRO A 143 -9.11 -1.69 7.27
N ALA A 144 -8.96 -3.00 7.42
CA ALA A 144 -8.00 -3.57 8.37
C ALA A 144 -6.56 -3.18 8.03
N ARG A 145 -6.17 -3.19 6.74
CA ARG A 145 -4.84 -2.75 6.30
C ARG A 145 -4.62 -1.26 6.54
N GLN A 146 -5.63 -0.43 6.28
CA GLN A 146 -5.59 1.00 6.56
C GLN A 146 -5.38 1.27 8.06
N ARG A 147 -6.16 0.60 8.94
CA ARG A 147 -5.96 0.71 10.40
C ARG A 147 -4.57 0.30 10.85
N ASN A 148 -4.01 -0.78 10.29
CA ASN A 148 -2.65 -1.21 10.63
C ASN A 148 -1.57 -0.21 10.21
N GLY A 149 -1.82 0.55 9.15
CA GLY A 149 -0.92 1.61 8.69
C GLY A 149 -1.18 2.98 9.35
N TYR A 150 -2.29 3.13 10.07
CA TYR A 150 -2.66 4.40 10.67
C TYR A 150 -1.72 4.78 11.82
N MET A 151 -1.15 5.95 11.73
CA MET A 151 -0.31 6.54 12.78
C MET A 151 -0.91 7.88 13.21
N PRO A 152 -1.37 8.00 14.48
CA PRO A 152 -1.87 9.28 14.98
C PRO A 152 -0.88 10.42 14.74
N GLN A 153 -1.38 11.59 14.34
CA GLN A 153 -0.63 12.80 14.03
C GLN A 153 0.26 12.75 12.75
N ARG A 154 0.29 11.61 12.03
CA ARG A 154 1.04 11.46 10.79
C ARG A 154 0.14 11.06 9.62
N SER A 155 -0.80 10.16 9.84
CA SER A 155 -1.82 9.82 8.85
C SER A 155 -2.89 10.89 8.74
N GLY A 156 -3.59 10.93 7.62
CA GLY A 156 -4.74 11.81 7.39
C GLY A 156 -5.85 11.61 8.41
N ASP A 157 -6.63 12.63 8.63
CA ASP A 157 -7.75 12.60 9.57
C ASP A 157 -8.90 11.71 9.05
N ILE A 158 -9.06 11.66 7.72
CA ILE A 158 -10.05 10.82 7.02
C ILE A 158 -9.31 10.04 5.94
N GLN A 159 -9.60 8.75 5.81
CA GLN A 159 -9.05 7.88 4.78
C GLN A 159 -10.14 7.48 3.80
N TYR A 160 -9.76 7.31 2.53
CA TYR A 160 -10.67 6.74 1.53
C TYR A 160 -9.92 5.72 0.66
N THR A 161 -10.67 4.75 0.16
CA THR A 161 -10.14 3.72 -0.73
C THR A 161 -10.87 3.78 -2.05
N LEU A 162 -10.13 3.71 -3.14
CA LEU A 162 -10.69 3.58 -4.47
C LEU A 162 -11.02 2.11 -4.78
N LYS A 163 -11.97 1.88 -5.69
CA LYS A 163 -12.27 0.55 -6.19
C LYS A 163 -11.07 -0.04 -6.95
N PRO A 164 -10.99 -1.37 -7.07
CA PRO A 164 -9.92 -2.01 -7.83
C PRO A 164 -9.81 -1.43 -9.25
N GLY A 165 -8.60 -1.18 -9.70
CA GLY A 165 -8.34 -0.63 -11.03
C GLY A 165 -8.47 0.89 -11.13
N TYR A 166 -8.82 1.58 -10.04
CA TYR A 166 -8.85 3.04 -9.97
C TYR A 166 -7.68 3.56 -9.15
N PHE A 167 -7.15 4.71 -9.55
CA PHE A 167 -6.15 5.45 -8.78
C PHE A 167 -6.25 6.96 -9.02
N GLU A 168 -5.63 7.72 -8.16
CA GLU A 168 -5.61 9.17 -8.26
C GLU A 168 -4.68 9.63 -9.38
N ALA A 169 -5.10 10.63 -10.13
CA ALA A 169 -4.28 11.29 -11.12
C ALA A 169 -4.74 12.73 -11.32
N GLU A 170 -3.80 13.63 -11.47
CA GLU A 170 -4.05 15.06 -11.65
C GLU A 170 -3.52 15.59 -12.97
N GLY A 171 -4.22 16.55 -13.56
CA GLY A 171 -3.77 17.32 -14.71
C GLY A 171 -3.38 16.46 -15.90
N ALA A 172 -2.12 16.56 -16.36
CA ALA A 172 -1.60 15.86 -17.54
C ALA A 172 -1.44 14.35 -17.35
N TYR A 173 -1.53 13.84 -16.12
CA TYR A 173 -1.41 12.42 -15.80
C TYR A 173 -2.75 11.68 -15.91
N VAL A 174 -3.88 12.40 -15.93
CA VAL A 174 -5.20 11.79 -16.17
C VAL A 174 -5.19 11.08 -17.53
N GLY A 175 -5.53 9.80 -17.52
CA GLY A 175 -5.54 8.98 -18.72
C GLY A 175 -4.21 8.31 -19.07
N LYS A 176 -3.18 8.41 -18.23
CA LYS A 176 -1.84 7.87 -18.50
C LYS A 176 -1.27 7.13 -17.29
N GLY A 177 -0.42 6.12 -17.61
CA GLY A 177 0.42 5.47 -16.63
C GLY A 177 -0.29 4.51 -15.70
N THR A 178 0.45 4.12 -14.69
CA THR A 178 0.06 3.24 -13.58
C THR A 178 0.70 3.75 -12.30
N THR A 179 0.22 3.27 -11.15
CA THR A 179 0.75 3.59 -9.84
C THR A 179 0.50 2.43 -8.87
N HIS A 180 0.85 2.62 -7.62
CA HIS A 180 0.67 1.71 -6.49
C HIS A 180 0.12 2.48 -5.28
N GLY A 181 0.02 1.82 -4.12
CA GLY A 181 -0.37 2.46 -2.85
C GLY A 181 -1.75 2.07 -2.36
N SER A 182 -2.43 1.14 -3.06
CA SER A 182 -3.71 0.64 -2.59
C SER A 182 -3.56 -0.57 -1.66
N GLY A 183 -4.62 -0.87 -0.89
CA GLY A 183 -4.71 -2.11 -0.13
C GLY A 183 -5.09 -3.34 -0.96
N TRP A 184 -5.27 -3.22 -2.27
CA TRP A 184 -5.68 -4.32 -3.14
C TRP A 184 -4.56 -5.33 -3.42
N THR A 185 -4.94 -6.54 -3.81
CA THR A 185 -4.01 -7.67 -3.96
C THR A 185 -2.92 -7.39 -4.99
N TYR A 186 -3.21 -6.67 -6.06
CA TYR A 186 -2.22 -6.34 -7.09
C TYR A 186 -1.08 -5.43 -6.56
N ASP A 187 -1.32 -4.67 -5.47
CA ASP A 187 -0.28 -3.87 -4.80
C ASP A 187 0.39 -4.63 -3.65
N THR A 188 -0.37 -5.49 -2.96
CA THR A 188 0.07 -6.08 -1.69
C THR A 188 0.57 -7.50 -1.80
N HIS A 189 0.39 -8.19 -2.94
CA HIS A 189 0.89 -9.53 -3.18
C HIS A 189 2.21 -9.47 -3.93
N VAL A 190 3.30 -9.58 -3.19
CA VAL A 190 4.67 -9.54 -3.69
C VAL A 190 5.36 -10.89 -3.50
N PRO A 191 6.37 -11.23 -4.31
CA PRO A 191 7.15 -12.45 -4.12
C PRO A 191 7.99 -12.36 -2.84
N VAL A 192 8.21 -13.49 -2.19
CA VAL A 192 9.24 -13.69 -1.17
C VAL A 192 10.03 -14.92 -1.57
N LEU A 193 11.25 -14.73 -2.03
CA LEU A 193 12.17 -15.79 -2.42
C LEU A 193 13.32 -15.84 -1.42
N LEU A 194 13.59 -17.01 -0.88
CA LEU A 194 14.69 -17.26 0.04
C LEU A 194 15.65 -18.27 -0.61
N TYR A 195 16.96 -18.05 -0.46
CA TYR A 195 17.99 -18.89 -1.09
C TYR A 195 19.23 -19.01 -0.22
N GLY A 196 19.85 -20.19 -0.23
CA GLY A 196 21.18 -20.40 0.31
C GLY A 196 21.19 -21.16 1.64
N GLN A 197 22.17 -20.83 2.49
CA GLN A 197 22.43 -21.56 3.73
C GLN A 197 21.22 -21.48 4.69
N GLY A 198 20.83 -22.63 5.26
CA GLY A 198 19.76 -22.72 6.24
C GLY A 198 18.35 -22.66 5.62
N ILE A 199 18.23 -22.50 4.29
CA ILE A 199 16.94 -22.45 3.61
C ILE A 199 16.58 -23.81 3.03
N ALA A 200 15.37 -24.29 3.35
CA ALA A 200 14.82 -25.51 2.79
C ALA A 200 14.34 -25.29 1.36
N GLN A 201 14.48 -26.30 0.51
CA GLN A 201 13.89 -26.27 -0.81
C GLN A 201 12.39 -26.59 -0.73
N GLY A 202 11.54 -25.75 -1.31
CA GLY A 202 10.10 -25.96 -1.32
C GLY A 202 9.32 -24.69 -1.60
N GLU A 203 8.03 -24.76 -1.39
CA GLU A 203 7.09 -23.64 -1.52
C GLU A 203 6.23 -23.57 -0.25
N VAL A 204 6.05 -22.36 0.27
CA VAL A 204 5.18 -22.11 1.43
C VAL A 204 3.87 -21.52 0.93
N LEU A 205 2.78 -22.30 1.03
CA LEU A 205 1.46 -21.95 0.49
C LEU A 205 0.62 -21.10 1.46
N ARG A 206 0.95 -21.10 2.75
CA ARG A 206 0.26 -20.22 3.70
C ARG A 206 0.59 -18.75 3.43
N ARG A 207 -0.30 -17.88 3.84
CA ARG A 207 -0.05 -16.44 3.78
C ARG A 207 1.15 -16.07 4.66
N THR A 208 2.11 -15.37 4.08
CA THR A 208 3.25 -14.75 4.75
C THR A 208 3.23 -13.23 4.50
N ALA A 209 3.94 -12.49 5.31
CA ALA A 209 4.12 -11.05 5.15
C ALA A 209 5.60 -10.72 4.87
N VAL A 210 5.87 -9.60 4.21
CA VAL A 210 7.25 -9.11 4.03
C VAL A 210 7.94 -8.89 5.39
N ALA A 211 7.17 -8.53 6.42
CA ALA A 211 7.66 -8.40 7.80
C ALA A 211 8.21 -9.71 8.39
N ASP A 212 7.83 -10.89 7.85
CA ASP A 212 8.28 -12.20 8.31
C ASP A 212 9.70 -12.54 7.83
N ILE A 213 10.23 -11.81 6.85
CA ILE A 213 11.57 -12.06 6.27
C ILE A 213 12.65 -11.90 7.32
N VAL A 214 12.67 -10.76 8.03
CA VAL A 214 13.72 -10.47 9.03
C VAL A 214 13.70 -11.48 10.18
N PRO A 215 12.55 -11.80 10.81
CA PRO A 215 12.48 -12.88 11.80
C PRO A 215 13.00 -14.23 11.28
N THR A 216 12.68 -14.58 10.03
CA THR A 216 13.15 -15.82 9.39
C THR A 216 14.67 -15.81 9.24
N ILE A 217 15.25 -14.72 8.76
CA ILE A 217 16.71 -14.58 8.62
C ILE A 217 17.41 -14.62 9.99
N CYS A 218 16.84 -13.98 11.02
CA CYS A 218 17.38 -14.03 12.37
C CYS A 218 17.48 -15.48 12.90
N MET A 219 16.49 -16.33 12.59
CA MET A 219 16.59 -17.75 12.92
C MET A 219 17.71 -18.46 12.16
N VAL A 220 17.90 -18.17 10.88
CA VAL A 220 18.98 -18.76 10.06
C VAL A 220 20.35 -18.40 10.62
N VAL A 221 20.56 -17.14 11.00
CA VAL A 221 21.87 -16.66 11.47
C VAL A 221 22.07 -16.81 12.99
N GLY A 222 21.05 -17.21 13.73
CA GLY A 222 21.11 -17.41 15.18
C GLY A 222 21.25 -16.11 15.97
N CYS A 223 20.65 -15.01 15.52
CA CYS A 223 20.67 -13.73 16.24
C CYS A 223 19.31 -13.41 16.88
N ALA A 224 19.32 -12.49 17.83
CA ALA A 224 18.09 -11.99 18.45
C ALA A 224 17.23 -11.22 17.43
N LEU A 225 15.91 -11.26 17.63
CA LEU A 225 14.98 -10.44 16.84
C LEU A 225 15.21 -8.95 17.13
N PRO A 226 15.09 -8.06 16.13
CA PRO A 226 15.04 -6.63 16.36
C PRO A 226 13.83 -6.26 17.26
N ASP A 227 14.00 -5.27 18.14
CA ASP A 227 12.96 -4.86 19.09
C ASP A 227 11.63 -4.42 18.44
N ALA A 228 11.70 -3.92 17.20
CA ALA A 228 10.53 -3.49 16.44
C ALA A 228 10.01 -4.55 15.45
N ALA A 229 10.51 -5.78 15.49
CA ALA A 229 10.04 -6.85 14.62
C ALA A 229 8.58 -7.23 14.99
N VAL A 230 7.69 -7.13 14.01
CA VAL A 230 6.24 -7.46 14.17
C VAL A 230 5.82 -8.69 13.36
N GLY A 231 6.73 -9.23 12.53
CA GLY A 231 6.49 -10.44 11.75
C GLY A 231 6.82 -11.71 12.53
N ASP A 232 6.32 -12.83 12.04
CA ASP A 232 6.59 -14.16 12.57
C ASP A 232 7.56 -14.91 11.63
N PRO A 233 8.51 -15.71 12.16
CA PRO A 233 9.36 -16.53 11.31
C PRO A 233 8.55 -17.50 10.44
N VAL A 234 9.10 -17.87 9.29
CA VAL A 234 8.55 -18.87 8.38
C VAL A 234 9.30 -20.19 8.57
N PRO A 235 8.93 -21.02 9.57
CA PRO A 235 9.69 -22.22 9.90
C PRO A 235 9.74 -23.23 8.77
N GLU A 236 8.73 -23.26 7.89
CA GLU A 236 8.67 -24.15 6.72
C GLU A 236 9.79 -23.82 5.69
N ALA A 237 10.34 -22.61 5.72
CA ALA A 237 11.43 -22.19 4.85
C ALA A 237 12.80 -22.57 5.41
N LEU A 238 12.87 -23.11 6.63
CA LEU A 238 14.14 -23.41 7.31
C LEU A 238 14.50 -24.89 7.18
N GLN A 239 15.79 -25.15 7.04
CA GLN A 239 16.31 -26.52 7.15
C GLN A 239 16.20 -26.98 8.60
N PRO A 240 15.85 -28.25 8.85
CA PRO A 240 15.79 -28.82 10.18
C PRO A 240 17.16 -28.92 10.85
#